data_9564cc3a3a2dc5bdca1e0bb1103d4bdd
#
_entry.id   9564cc3a3a2dc5bdca1e0bb1103d4bdd
#
_cell.length_a   1.000
_cell.length_b   1.000
_cell.length_c   1.000
_cell.angle_alpha   90.00
_cell.angle_beta   90.00
_cell.angle_gamma   90.00
#
_symmetry.space_group_name_H-M   'P 1'
#
loop_
_entity.id
_entity.type
_entity.pdbx_description
1 polymer ?
#
loop_
_entity_poly.entity_id
_entity_poly.type
_entity_poly.pdbx_seq_one_letter_code
_entity_poly.pdbx_strand_id
1 'polypeptide(L)'
;MKTKDGYIQGYNAQAAVDAKAQIIVAHALTASMSDHGQLVGLIDGIEGNLGAKPKEASADSGYLSEANLQALAGRAINAYVAAGRAKHPADNKRKVSGPLTQTMRDKLKRAGWRSRYRLRKQIVEPVFGQIKQARGFRQFLLRGIENVKAEWALICTVHNLTKLASAA
;
A
#
# COMPACT_ATOMS: atom_id res chain seq x y z
N MET A 1 11.10 4.65 -14.89
CA MET A 1 9.71 5.16 -14.80
C MET A 1 9.57 6.38 -15.71
N LYS A 2 8.43 6.55 -16.39
CA LYS A 2 8.15 7.73 -17.20
C LYS A 2 7.67 8.86 -16.30
N THR A 3 8.33 10.02 -16.36
CA THR A 3 7.93 11.25 -15.66
C THR A 3 7.55 12.32 -16.68
N LYS A 4 7.14 13.50 -16.23
CA LYS A 4 6.88 14.65 -17.10
C LYS A 4 8.16 15.10 -17.81
N ASP A 5 9.31 14.89 -17.19
CA ASP A 5 10.63 15.35 -17.66
C ASP A 5 11.42 14.21 -18.36
N GLY A 6 10.78 13.07 -18.67
CA GLY A 6 11.41 11.96 -19.38
C GLY A 6 11.38 10.63 -18.60
N TYR A 7 12.34 9.74 -18.88
CA TYR A 7 12.48 8.45 -18.24
C TYR A 7 13.50 8.52 -17.11
N ILE A 8 13.09 8.15 -15.90
CA ILE A 8 13.99 7.96 -14.77
C ILE A 8 14.07 6.49 -14.39
N GLN A 9 15.24 6.05 -13.95
CA GLN A 9 15.36 4.78 -13.25
C GLN A 9 14.77 4.95 -11.86
N GLY A 10 13.70 4.25 -11.56
CA GLY A 10 13.00 4.35 -10.28
C GLY A 10 12.54 2.99 -9.82
N TYR A 11 12.39 2.87 -8.51
CA TYR A 11 11.84 1.69 -7.85
C TYR A 11 10.55 2.05 -7.14
N ASN A 12 9.63 1.10 -7.07
CA ASN A 12 8.38 1.22 -6.35
C ASN A 12 8.54 0.55 -4.99
N ALA A 13 8.70 1.37 -3.96
CA ALA A 13 8.83 0.93 -2.58
C ALA A 13 7.46 0.89 -1.90
N GLN A 14 7.12 -0.24 -1.33
CA GLN A 14 5.83 -0.50 -0.72
C GLN A 14 5.99 -0.90 0.75
N ALA A 15 5.01 -0.55 1.57
CA ALA A 15 4.98 -0.89 2.98
C ALA A 15 3.55 -1.19 3.43
N ALA A 16 3.39 -2.26 4.19
CA ALA A 16 2.21 -2.52 4.97
C ALA A 16 2.45 -2.03 6.40
N VAL A 17 1.56 -1.18 6.89
CA VAL A 17 1.73 -0.45 8.15
C VAL A 17 0.61 -0.80 9.11
N ASP A 18 0.97 -1.12 10.35
CA ASP A 18 0.01 -1.29 11.44
C ASP A 18 -0.70 0.02 11.79
N ALA A 19 -2.01 -0.06 11.96
CA ALA A 19 -2.85 1.10 12.21
C ALA A 19 -2.69 1.70 13.63
N LYS A 20 -2.18 0.92 14.59
CA LYS A 20 -2.08 1.35 15.99
C LYS A 20 -0.78 2.09 16.27
N ALA A 21 0.35 1.49 15.90
CA ALA A 21 1.68 1.99 16.24
C ALA A 21 2.44 2.56 15.03
N GLN A 22 1.89 2.45 13.83
CA GLN A 22 2.56 2.81 12.57
C GLN A 22 3.88 2.05 12.36
N ILE A 23 3.92 0.79 12.82
CA ILE A 23 5.03 -0.12 12.56
C ILE A 23 4.87 -0.70 11.15
N ILE A 24 5.95 -0.77 10.39
CA ILE A 24 6.00 -1.44 9.09
C ILE A 24 6.06 -2.94 9.35
N VAL A 25 4.97 -3.65 9.08
CA VAL A 25 4.83 -5.09 9.33
C VAL A 25 5.22 -5.96 8.14
N ALA A 26 5.18 -5.39 6.95
CA ALA A 26 5.73 -6.00 5.73
C ALA A 26 6.15 -4.91 4.75
N HIS A 27 7.11 -5.20 3.90
CA HIS A 27 7.57 -4.29 2.86
C HIS A 27 7.93 -5.05 1.59
N ALA A 28 7.87 -4.35 0.46
CA ALA A 28 8.29 -4.86 -0.83
C ALA A 28 8.95 -3.77 -1.65
N LEU A 29 9.75 -4.17 -2.64
CA LEU A 29 10.34 -3.26 -3.61
C LEU A 29 10.32 -3.92 -4.98
N THR A 30 9.86 -3.20 -5.97
CA THR A 30 9.76 -3.66 -7.35
C THR A 30 10.22 -2.59 -8.33
N ALA A 31 10.66 -3.02 -9.51
CA ALA A 31 10.89 -2.14 -10.65
C ALA A 31 9.61 -1.86 -11.44
N SER A 32 8.50 -2.55 -11.13
CA SER A 32 7.20 -2.31 -11.77
C SER A 32 6.61 -0.97 -11.35
N MET A 33 6.06 -0.24 -12.31
CA MET A 33 5.29 0.99 -12.04
C MET A 33 3.89 0.70 -11.51
N SER A 34 3.41 -0.53 -11.65
CA SER A 34 2.06 -0.93 -11.29
C SER A 34 2.02 -1.61 -9.93
N ASP A 35 1.11 -1.18 -9.08
CA ASP A 35 0.86 -1.77 -7.76
C ASP A 35 -0.10 -2.96 -7.81
N HIS A 36 -0.76 -3.19 -8.97
CA HIS A 36 -1.84 -4.18 -9.11
C HIS A 36 -1.45 -5.59 -8.65
N GLY A 37 -0.21 -6.02 -8.92
CA GLY A 37 0.28 -7.35 -8.55
C GLY A 37 0.94 -7.46 -7.18
N GLN A 38 1.05 -6.35 -6.42
CA GLN A 38 1.89 -6.33 -5.23
C GLN A 38 1.13 -6.58 -3.92
N LEU A 39 -0.20 -6.41 -3.91
CA LEU A 39 -1.00 -6.47 -2.68
C LEU A 39 -0.96 -7.85 -2.02
N VAL A 40 -1.08 -8.90 -2.82
CA VAL A 40 -1.07 -10.28 -2.31
C VAL A 40 0.27 -10.60 -1.64
N GLY A 41 1.39 -10.24 -2.28
CA GLY A 41 2.72 -10.43 -1.69
C GLY A 41 2.94 -9.66 -0.39
N LEU A 42 2.38 -8.45 -0.26
CA LEU A 42 2.41 -7.72 1.01
C LEU A 42 1.60 -8.43 2.10
N ILE A 43 0.42 -8.97 1.77
CA ILE A 43 -0.39 -9.75 2.73
C ILE A 43 0.33 -11.03 3.16
N ASP A 44 0.94 -11.74 2.22
CA ASP A 44 1.74 -12.93 2.51
C ASP A 44 2.94 -12.58 3.40
N GLY A 45 3.58 -11.43 3.16
CA GLY A 45 4.63 -10.89 4.02
C GLY A 45 4.17 -10.56 5.44
N ILE A 46 2.95 -10.03 5.61
CA ILE A 46 2.36 -9.81 6.95
C ILE A 46 2.18 -11.14 7.66
N GLU A 47 1.60 -12.14 6.99
CA GLU A 47 1.37 -13.46 7.56
C GLU A 47 2.69 -14.14 7.95
N GLY A 48 3.71 -14.06 7.08
CA GLY A 48 5.04 -14.61 7.34
C GLY A 48 5.75 -13.96 8.52
N ASN A 49 5.61 -12.64 8.69
CA ASN A 49 6.28 -11.90 9.76
C ASN A 49 5.56 -11.97 11.10
N LEU A 50 4.23 -12.06 11.10
CA LEU A 50 3.42 -11.99 12.32
C LEU A 50 2.79 -13.34 12.70
N GLY A 51 2.87 -14.36 11.86
CA GLY A 51 2.22 -15.65 12.05
C GLY A 51 0.69 -15.59 12.00
N ALA A 52 0.12 -14.48 11.53
CA ALA A 52 -1.32 -14.26 11.49
C ALA A 52 -1.72 -13.35 10.33
N LYS A 53 -2.89 -13.62 9.75
CA LYS A 53 -3.50 -12.77 8.71
C LYS A 53 -4.09 -11.51 9.32
N PRO A 54 -4.02 -10.36 8.63
CA PRO A 54 -4.75 -9.17 9.06
C PRO A 54 -6.27 -9.42 8.95
N LYS A 55 -7.02 -9.00 9.97
CA LYS A 55 -8.50 -9.06 9.92
C LYS A 55 -9.07 -8.04 8.94
N GLU A 56 -8.39 -6.90 8.79
CA GLU A 56 -8.79 -5.80 7.93
C GLU A 56 -7.56 -5.25 7.19
N ALA A 57 -7.72 -4.87 5.93
CA ALA A 57 -6.69 -4.24 5.12
C ALA A 57 -7.26 -3.06 4.32
N SER A 58 -6.56 -1.94 4.35
CA SER A 58 -6.89 -0.75 3.55
C SER A 58 -5.77 -0.45 2.56
N ALA A 59 -6.11 -0.20 1.31
CA ALA A 59 -5.14 0.07 0.26
C ALA A 59 -5.58 1.18 -0.69
N ASP A 60 -4.63 1.75 -1.42
CA ASP A 60 -4.85 2.77 -2.43
C ASP A 60 -5.46 2.20 -3.72
N SER A 61 -5.91 3.10 -4.59
CA SER A 61 -6.51 2.74 -5.88
C SER A 61 -5.54 2.05 -6.83
N GLY A 62 -4.23 2.20 -6.64
CA GLY A 62 -3.20 1.48 -7.38
C GLY A 62 -3.28 -0.04 -7.20
N TYR A 63 -3.80 -0.49 -6.07
CA TYR A 63 -3.98 -1.92 -5.76
C TYR A 63 -5.35 -2.48 -6.19
N LEU A 64 -6.24 -1.65 -6.76
CA LEU A 64 -7.58 -2.10 -7.13
C LEU A 64 -7.54 -2.99 -8.38
N SER A 65 -7.80 -4.27 -8.20
CA SER A 65 -8.02 -5.23 -9.28
C SER A 65 -8.98 -6.33 -8.81
N GLU A 66 -9.70 -6.95 -9.75
CA GLU A 66 -10.59 -8.09 -9.44
C GLU A 66 -9.80 -9.22 -8.77
N ALA A 67 -8.60 -9.53 -9.28
CA ALA A 67 -7.73 -10.57 -8.74
C ALA A 67 -7.35 -10.30 -7.27
N ASN A 68 -6.95 -9.05 -6.95
CA ASN A 68 -6.63 -8.68 -5.58
C ASN A 68 -7.83 -8.77 -4.66
N LEU A 69 -9.00 -8.28 -5.10
CA LEU A 69 -10.24 -8.36 -4.32
C LEU A 69 -10.66 -9.80 -4.07
N GLN A 70 -10.55 -10.66 -5.08
CA GLN A 70 -10.84 -12.08 -4.96
C GLN A 70 -9.86 -12.78 -3.99
N ALA A 71 -8.57 -12.46 -4.10
CA ALA A 71 -7.55 -13.02 -3.21
C ALA A 71 -7.76 -12.64 -1.74
N LEU A 72 -8.15 -11.38 -1.47
CA LEU A 72 -8.45 -10.92 -0.12
C LEU A 72 -9.73 -11.56 0.43
N ALA A 73 -10.77 -11.68 -0.40
CA ALA A 73 -12.01 -12.36 -0.03
C ALA A 73 -11.78 -13.85 0.30
N GLY A 74 -10.99 -14.56 -0.52
CA GLY A 74 -10.61 -15.95 -0.28
C GLY A 74 -9.82 -16.17 1.01
N ARG A 75 -9.12 -15.13 1.50
CA ARG A 75 -8.42 -15.13 2.79
C ARG A 75 -9.28 -14.65 3.96
N ALA A 76 -10.55 -14.35 3.75
CA ALA A 76 -11.48 -13.76 4.71
C ALA A 76 -10.98 -12.43 5.31
N ILE A 77 -10.23 -11.64 4.55
CA ILE A 77 -9.75 -10.32 4.95
C ILE A 77 -10.79 -9.26 4.60
N ASN A 78 -11.20 -8.45 5.58
CA ASN A 78 -12.12 -7.35 5.39
C ASN A 78 -11.42 -6.19 4.65
N ALA A 79 -11.45 -6.21 3.32
CA ALA A 79 -10.72 -5.27 2.48
C ALA A 79 -11.45 -3.95 2.27
N TYR A 80 -10.70 -2.85 2.23
CA TYR A 80 -11.10 -1.50 1.82
C TYR A 80 -10.09 -0.94 0.84
N VAL A 81 -10.30 -1.18 -0.45
CA VAL A 81 -9.41 -0.69 -1.51
C VAL A 81 -10.05 0.50 -2.21
N ALA A 82 -9.31 1.62 -2.32
CA ALA A 82 -9.81 2.82 -2.97
C ALA A 82 -10.27 2.54 -4.39
N ALA A 83 -11.56 2.76 -4.69
CA ALA A 83 -12.14 2.47 -5.99
C ALA A 83 -12.13 3.65 -6.97
N GLY A 84 -11.33 4.68 -6.68
CA GLY A 84 -11.28 5.92 -7.46
C GLY A 84 -12.56 6.76 -7.33
N ARG A 85 -12.47 8.06 -7.62
CA ARG A 85 -13.66 8.89 -7.89
C ARG A 85 -13.92 8.85 -9.39
N ALA A 86 -15.12 8.50 -9.83
CA ALA A 86 -15.56 8.80 -11.19
C ALA A 86 -15.50 10.33 -11.36
N LYS A 87 -14.54 10.82 -12.13
CA LYS A 87 -14.33 12.27 -12.31
C LYS A 87 -15.46 12.91 -13.14
N HIS A 88 -16.10 12.14 -14.01
CA HIS A 88 -17.24 12.59 -14.83
C HIS A 88 -18.18 11.41 -15.15
N PRO A 89 -19.49 11.66 -15.38
CA PRO A 89 -20.43 10.64 -15.84
C PRO A 89 -20.01 9.94 -17.15
N ALA A 90 -19.26 10.64 -18.00
CA ALA A 90 -18.72 10.10 -19.27
C ALA A 90 -17.59 9.07 -19.04
N ASP A 91 -16.83 9.15 -17.93
CA ASP A 91 -15.78 8.18 -17.61
C ASP A 91 -16.33 6.80 -17.18
N ASN A 92 -17.59 6.76 -16.75
CA ASN A 92 -18.27 5.49 -16.40
C ASN A 92 -18.53 4.58 -17.61
N LYS A 93 -18.49 5.10 -18.85
CA LYS A 93 -18.77 4.31 -20.05
C LYS A 93 -17.56 3.50 -20.57
N ARG A 94 -16.34 3.75 -20.08
CA ARG A 94 -15.12 3.18 -20.66
C ARG A 94 -14.39 2.10 -19.83
N LYS A 95 -14.78 1.86 -18.59
CA LYS A 95 -14.25 0.72 -17.82
C LYS A 95 -15.42 -0.09 -17.27
N VAL A 96 -15.68 -1.21 -17.91
CA VAL A 96 -16.49 -2.27 -17.31
C VAL A 96 -15.75 -2.69 -16.03
N SER A 97 -16.22 -2.17 -14.90
CA SER A 97 -15.73 -2.61 -13.60
C SER A 97 -16.23 -4.02 -13.39
N GLY A 98 -15.35 -4.93 -12.99
CA GLY A 98 -15.79 -6.26 -12.59
C GLY A 98 -16.71 -6.20 -11.37
N PRO A 99 -17.40 -7.31 -11.08
CA PRO A 99 -18.42 -7.38 -10.02
C PRO A 99 -17.85 -7.07 -8.63
N LEU A 100 -16.63 -7.51 -8.32
CA LEU A 100 -15.99 -7.26 -7.03
C LEU A 100 -15.59 -5.79 -6.87
N THR A 101 -15.14 -5.16 -7.95
CA THR A 101 -14.85 -3.72 -7.96
C THR A 101 -16.12 -2.90 -7.70
N GLN A 102 -17.24 -3.29 -8.29
CA GLN A 102 -18.52 -2.62 -8.04
C GLN A 102 -18.98 -2.82 -6.59
N THR A 103 -18.89 -4.04 -6.08
CA THR A 103 -19.17 -4.35 -4.67
C THR A 103 -18.29 -3.53 -3.72
N MET A 104 -17.00 -3.35 -4.04
CA MET A 104 -16.09 -2.52 -3.26
C MET A 104 -16.50 -1.05 -3.27
N ARG A 105 -16.92 -0.50 -4.42
CA ARG A 105 -17.45 0.87 -4.51
C ARG A 105 -18.66 1.07 -3.63
N ASP A 106 -19.60 0.13 -3.66
CA ASP A 106 -20.83 0.21 -2.86
C ASP A 106 -20.55 0.02 -1.37
N LYS A 107 -19.58 -0.84 -1.03
CA LYS A 107 -19.07 -0.99 0.34
C LYS A 107 -18.49 0.33 0.85
N LEU A 108 -17.63 0.99 0.06
CA LEU A 108 -17.01 2.26 0.43
C LEU A 108 -18.04 3.39 0.57
N LYS A 109 -19.07 3.43 -0.27
CA LYS A 109 -20.17 4.40 -0.14
C LYS A 109 -20.95 4.19 1.15
N ARG A 110 -21.31 2.93 1.48
CA ARG A 110 -22.06 2.59 2.70
C ARG A 110 -21.25 2.78 3.97
N ALA A 111 -19.97 2.39 3.94
CA ALA A 111 -19.06 2.55 5.07
C ALA A 111 -18.82 4.03 5.41
N GLY A 112 -18.89 4.90 4.40
CA GLY A 112 -18.83 6.35 4.54
C GLY A 112 -17.67 6.83 5.41
N TRP A 113 -17.90 7.93 6.13
CA TRP A 113 -16.93 8.52 7.04
C TRP A 113 -16.70 7.71 8.33
N ARG A 114 -17.55 6.74 8.65
CA ARG A 114 -17.45 5.88 9.85
C ARG A 114 -16.46 4.74 9.70
N SER A 115 -16.02 4.40 8.47
CA SER A 115 -15.06 3.32 8.28
C SER A 115 -13.63 3.76 8.59
N ARG A 116 -12.83 2.81 9.08
CA ARG A 116 -11.38 3.01 9.27
C ARG A 116 -10.65 3.31 7.96
N TYR A 117 -11.25 3.02 6.81
CA TYR A 117 -10.72 3.33 5.49
C TYR A 117 -10.28 4.80 5.33
N ARG A 118 -11.02 5.77 5.90
CA ARG A 118 -10.63 7.18 5.86
C ARG A 118 -9.29 7.46 6.57
N LEU A 119 -8.93 6.62 7.56
CA LEU A 119 -7.70 6.77 8.34
C LEU A 119 -6.47 6.29 7.58
N ARG A 120 -6.62 5.60 6.42
CA ARG A 120 -5.48 5.04 5.68
C ARG A 120 -4.40 6.09 5.37
N LYS A 121 -4.80 7.31 5.01
CA LYS A 121 -3.87 8.41 4.78
C LYS A 121 -3.12 8.81 6.05
N GLN A 122 -3.80 8.84 7.18
CA GLN A 122 -3.21 9.17 8.48
C GLN A 122 -2.33 8.05 9.04
N ILE A 123 -2.39 6.84 8.48
CA ILE A 123 -1.58 5.70 8.90
C ILE A 123 -0.32 5.60 8.06
N VAL A 124 -0.45 5.54 6.75
CA VAL A 124 0.66 5.25 5.82
C VAL A 124 1.42 6.52 5.41
N GLU A 125 0.72 7.63 5.10
CA GLU A 125 1.37 8.87 4.66
C GLU A 125 2.38 9.42 5.68
N PRO A 126 2.09 9.44 7.01
CA PRO A 126 3.08 9.87 8.00
C PRO A 126 4.33 8.99 8.04
N VAL A 127 4.21 7.68 7.83
CA VAL A 127 5.35 6.76 7.78
C VAL A 127 6.30 7.15 6.64
N PHE A 128 5.77 7.33 5.44
CA PHE A 128 6.56 7.80 4.30
C PHE A 128 7.06 9.24 4.50
N GLY A 129 6.28 10.09 5.15
CA GLY A 129 6.70 11.44 5.54
C GLY A 129 7.90 11.42 6.48
N GLN A 130 7.88 10.58 7.51
CA GLN A 130 8.99 10.40 8.44
C GLN A 130 10.24 9.86 7.76
N ILE A 131 10.10 8.88 6.86
CA ILE A 131 11.20 8.32 6.09
C ILE A 131 11.81 9.39 5.17
N LYS A 132 10.98 10.07 4.36
CA LYS A 132 11.45 10.98 3.32
C LYS A 132 11.85 12.36 3.83
N GLN A 133 11.11 12.92 4.79
CA GLN A 133 11.33 14.30 5.25
C GLN A 133 12.20 14.35 6.53
N ALA A 134 11.80 13.62 7.58
CA ALA A 134 12.50 13.69 8.84
C ALA A 134 13.87 12.99 8.81
N ARG A 135 14.00 11.87 8.05
CA ARG A 135 15.25 11.11 7.94
C ARG A 135 16.01 11.32 6.64
N GLY A 136 15.45 12.08 5.69
CA GLY A 136 16.12 12.45 4.46
C GLY A 136 16.23 11.37 3.38
N PHE A 137 15.60 10.20 3.55
CA PHE A 137 15.63 9.12 2.57
C PHE A 137 14.69 9.40 1.39
N ARG A 138 15.05 10.39 0.56
CA ARG A 138 14.25 10.81 -0.60
C ARG A 138 14.53 10.00 -1.85
N GLN A 139 15.68 9.36 -1.92
CA GLN A 139 16.14 8.52 -3.02
C GLN A 139 16.94 7.35 -2.49
N PHE A 140 16.99 6.26 -3.26
CA PHE A 140 17.87 5.15 -2.97
C PHE A 140 19.30 5.50 -3.41
N LEU A 141 20.27 5.12 -2.61
CA LEU A 141 21.70 5.36 -2.87
C LEU A 141 22.33 4.19 -3.63
N LEU A 142 21.80 2.99 -3.45
CA LEU A 142 22.29 1.79 -4.11
C LEU A 142 21.64 1.60 -5.49
N ARG A 143 22.26 0.76 -6.30
CA ARG A 143 21.78 0.38 -7.64
C ARG A 143 21.60 -1.14 -7.75
N GLY A 144 20.71 -1.55 -8.67
CA GLY A 144 20.32 -2.95 -8.81
C GLY A 144 19.22 -3.33 -7.81
N ILE A 145 18.28 -4.15 -8.29
CA ILE A 145 17.05 -4.45 -7.55
C ILE A 145 17.33 -5.09 -6.19
N GLU A 146 18.29 -5.99 -6.11
CA GLU A 146 18.60 -6.71 -4.87
C GLU A 146 19.25 -5.80 -3.83
N ASN A 147 20.19 -4.95 -4.24
CA ASN A 147 20.82 -3.98 -3.34
C ASN A 147 19.80 -2.95 -2.82
N VAL A 148 18.90 -2.46 -3.70
CA VAL A 148 17.87 -1.50 -3.31
C VAL A 148 16.78 -2.15 -2.45
N LYS A 149 16.50 -3.45 -2.61
CA LYS A 149 15.64 -4.19 -1.66
C LYS A 149 16.26 -4.23 -0.27
N ALA A 150 17.56 -4.51 -0.18
CA ALA A 150 18.28 -4.51 1.10
C ALA A 150 18.29 -3.11 1.75
N GLU A 151 18.54 -2.05 0.96
CA GLU A 151 18.46 -0.67 1.42
C GLU A 151 17.05 -0.33 1.93
N TRP A 152 15.99 -0.71 1.21
CA TRP A 152 14.62 -0.50 1.65
C TRP A 152 14.29 -1.26 2.94
N ALA A 153 14.74 -2.50 3.07
CA ALA A 153 14.59 -3.29 4.29
C ALA A 153 15.25 -2.59 5.49
N LEU A 154 16.46 -2.08 5.31
CA LEU A 154 17.18 -1.34 6.35
C LEU A 154 16.44 -0.07 6.76
N ILE A 155 15.94 0.71 5.79
CA ILE A 155 15.14 1.92 6.05
C ILE A 155 13.87 1.59 6.86
N CYS A 156 13.16 0.51 6.50
CA CYS A 156 11.99 0.03 7.24
C CYS A 156 12.35 -0.39 8.68
N THR A 157 13.46 -1.09 8.85
CA THR A 157 13.96 -1.51 10.17
C THR A 157 14.29 -0.30 11.05
N VAL A 158 15.01 0.69 10.53
CA VAL A 158 15.32 1.92 11.25
C VAL A 158 14.06 2.68 11.63
N HIS A 159 13.04 2.71 10.75
CA HIS A 159 11.74 3.30 11.09
C HIS A 159 11.11 2.59 12.28
N ASN A 160 11.07 1.27 12.25
CA ASN A 160 10.46 0.47 13.31
C ASN A 160 11.21 0.61 14.65
N LEU A 161 12.55 0.58 14.63
CA LEU A 161 13.37 0.81 15.83
C LEU A 161 13.12 2.18 16.46
N THR A 162 13.00 3.23 15.62
CA THR A 162 12.68 4.57 16.13
C THR A 162 11.29 4.62 16.77
N LYS A 163 10.30 3.92 16.18
CA LYS A 163 8.95 3.83 16.77
C LYS A 163 8.97 3.09 18.12
N LEU A 164 9.71 1.99 18.22
CA LEU A 164 9.87 1.24 19.46
C LEU A 164 10.55 2.09 20.54
N ALA A 165 11.64 2.76 20.21
CA ALA A 165 12.34 3.64 21.16
C ALA A 165 11.48 4.82 21.65
N SER A 166 10.53 5.29 20.84
CA SER A 166 9.60 6.38 21.23
C SER A 166 8.41 5.90 22.04
N ALA A 167 8.19 4.59 22.14
CA ALA A 167 7.08 3.97 22.88
C ALA A 167 7.53 3.44 24.25
N ALA A 168 8.83 3.36 24.49
CA ALA A 168 9.45 2.99 25.77
C ALA A 168 9.57 4.21 26.70
#